data_52c7f79a89d764a8d95a9188f7ff87cd
#
_entry.id   52c7f79a89d764a8d95a9188f7ff87cd
#
_cell.length_a   1.000
_cell.length_b   1.000
_cell.length_c   1.000
_cell.angle_alpha   90.00
_cell.angle_beta   90.00
_cell.angle_gamma   90.00
#
_symmetry.space_group_name_H-M   'P 1'
#
loop_
_entity.id
_entity.type
_entity.pdbx_description
1 polymer ?
#
loop_
_entity_poly.entity_id
_entity_poly.type
_entity_poly.pdbx_seq_one_letter_code
_entity_poly.pdbx_strand_id
1 'polypeptide(L)'
;MKKEIIMKNVSSVLSRTKIGLRKYGPDILVVAGIAGTIVSTVLACRATTKLSTILDESKENVETIHKCADDENMKDKYSKDDAKKDLAIVYVHTGVKLAKLYAPSIALGVVSITGIVVSHDIMRKRNKAIAAAYATLGAAFKEYRGRVVERFGEEIDKELRYNIKAKKFEETTVDPESGKEKKVKSTVNVAEPSLDDYTLYFDEACKNSEESMDYNLMFLRSQQQLANDKLKADGYLFLSDIYDALGIKKTKMSQAVGWIYKPDGNKNGDNFVDFGTVVTNRATDDGYEEAILMNFNADGPILDLI
;
A
#
# COMPACT_ATOMS: atom_id res chain seq x y z
N MET A 1 -42.16 4.39 -26.76
CA MET A 1 -40.84 4.68 -27.38
C MET A 1 -40.06 5.82 -26.68
N LYS A 2 -40.54 7.09 -26.65
CA LYS A 2 -39.74 8.16 -25.98
C LYS A 2 -39.53 7.96 -24.47
N LYS A 3 -40.48 7.46 -23.70
CA LYS A 3 -40.32 7.20 -22.24
C LYS A 3 -39.35 6.07 -21.94
N GLU A 4 -39.28 5.02 -22.75
CA GLU A 4 -38.35 3.91 -22.59
C GLU A 4 -36.91 4.32 -22.86
N ILE A 5 -36.69 5.16 -23.88
CA ILE A 5 -35.35 5.70 -24.20
C ILE A 5 -34.87 6.62 -23.06
N ILE A 6 -35.75 7.44 -22.48
CA ILE A 6 -35.40 8.30 -21.35
C ILE A 6 -35.07 7.45 -20.10
N MET A 7 -35.88 6.43 -19.78
CA MET A 7 -35.60 5.53 -18.66
C MET A 7 -34.29 4.74 -18.84
N LYS A 8 -34.00 4.27 -20.06
CA LYS A 8 -32.78 3.57 -20.37
C LYS A 8 -31.54 4.48 -20.25
N ASN A 9 -31.65 5.73 -20.67
CA ASN A 9 -30.59 6.72 -20.53
C ASN A 9 -30.39 7.13 -19.06
N VAL A 10 -31.46 7.31 -18.29
CA VAL A 10 -31.37 7.60 -16.85
C VAL A 10 -30.77 6.43 -16.09
N SER A 11 -31.14 5.17 -16.39
CA SER A 11 -30.59 4.00 -15.75
C SER A 11 -29.10 3.80 -16.09
N SER A 12 -28.70 4.11 -17.33
CA SER A 12 -27.28 4.02 -17.75
C SER A 12 -26.41 5.12 -17.10
N VAL A 13 -26.96 6.34 -16.96
CA VAL A 13 -26.28 7.42 -16.22
C VAL A 13 -26.17 7.08 -14.75
N LEU A 14 -27.26 6.58 -14.13
CA LEU A 14 -27.24 6.16 -12.72
C LEU A 14 -26.23 5.02 -12.46
N SER A 15 -26.15 4.05 -13.36
CA SER A 15 -25.19 2.94 -13.23
C SER A 15 -23.75 3.43 -13.38
N ARG A 16 -23.44 4.31 -14.32
CA ARG A 16 -22.11 4.93 -14.48
C ARG A 16 -21.74 5.79 -13.29
N THR A 17 -22.66 6.58 -12.76
CA THR A 17 -22.44 7.39 -11.54
C THR A 17 -22.20 6.50 -10.33
N LYS A 18 -22.94 5.39 -10.18
CA LYS A 18 -22.76 4.41 -9.11
C LYS A 18 -21.39 3.72 -9.20
N ILE A 19 -20.93 3.38 -10.41
CA ILE A 19 -19.60 2.80 -10.64
C ILE A 19 -18.51 3.83 -10.32
N GLY A 20 -18.65 5.08 -10.77
CA GLY A 20 -17.74 6.18 -10.47
C GLY A 20 -17.65 6.46 -8.96
N LEU A 21 -18.79 6.56 -8.28
CA LEU A 21 -18.84 6.70 -6.82
C LEU A 21 -18.22 5.50 -6.09
N ARG A 22 -18.41 4.29 -6.60
CA ARG A 22 -17.78 3.11 -6.01
C ARG A 22 -16.26 3.09 -6.20
N LYS A 23 -15.77 3.60 -7.34
CA LYS A 23 -14.32 3.68 -7.64
C LYS A 23 -13.64 4.77 -6.83
N TYR A 24 -14.16 5.98 -6.88
CA TYR A 24 -13.55 7.19 -6.30
C TYR A 24 -14.14 7.59 -4.94
N GLY A 25 -15.11 6.82 -4.42
CA GLY A 25 -15.77 7.11 -3.14
C GLY A 25 -14.81 7.33 -1.97
N PRO A 26 -13.80 6.50 -1.74
CA PRO A 26 -12.83 6.72 -0.68
C PRO A 26 -12.08 8.04 -0.84
N ASP A 27 -11.63 8.36 -2.05
CA ASP A 27 -10.88 9.60 -2.32
C ASP A 27 -11.76 10.84 -2.08
N ILE A 28 -13.02 10.77 -2.53
CA ILE A 28 -14.02 11.83 -2.29
C ILE A 28 -14.27 12.01 -0.79
N LEU A 29 -14.40 10.92 -0.04
CA LEU A 29 -14.59 10.98 1.43
C LEU A 29 -13.40 11.59 2.15
N VAL A 30 -12.18 11.31 1.73
CA VAL A 30 -10.97 11.92 2.29
C VAL A 30 -10.95 13.42 2.01
N VAL A 31 -11.14 13.83 0.75
CA VAL A 31 -11.10 15.24 0.36
C VAL A 31 -12.22 16.02 1.05
N ALA A 32 -13.44 15.49 1.06
CA ALA A 32 -14.58 16.11 1.75
C ALA A 32 -14.37 16.15 3.27
N GLY A 33 -13.78 15.11 3.86
CA GLY A 33 -13.43 15.06 5.28
C GLY A 33 -12.40 16.11 5.67
N ILE A 34 -11.33 16.28 4.88
CA ILE A 34 -10.32 17.32 5.11
C ILE A 34 -10.94 18.71 4.99
N ALA A 35 -11.70 18.99 3.92
CA ALA A 35 -12.38 20.26 3.74
C ALA A 35 -13.36 20.55 4.88
N GLY A 36 -14.14 19.55 5.29
CA GLY A 36 -15.09 19.66 6.40
C GLY A 36 -14.41 19.93 7.74
N THR A 37 -13.24 19.35 7.98
CA THR A 37 -12.45 19.60 9.21
C THR A 37 -11.96 21.05 9.25
N ILE A 38 -11.48 21.60 8.13
CA ILE A 38 -11.08 23.01 8.01
C ILE A 38 -12.28 23.94 8.31
N VAL A 39 -13.41 23.67 7.67
CA VAL A 39 -14.64 24.48 7.90
C VAL A 39 -15.11 24.36 9.35
N SER A 40 -15.08 23.17 9.94
CA SER A 40 -15.41 22.95 11.36
C SER A 40 -14.52 23.79 12.29
N THR A 41 -13.22 23.84 12.04
CA THR A 41 -12.27 24.66 12.81
C THR A 41 -12.59 26.15 12.70
N VAL A 42 -12.88 26.64 11.48
CA VAL A 42 -13.29 28.05 11.26
C VAL A 42 -14.58 28.38 12.00
N LEU A 43 -15.58 27.47 11.99
CA LEU A 43 -16.81 27.64 12.74
C LEU A 43 -16.58 27.65 14.24
N ALA A 44 -15.69 26.80 14.77
CA ALA A 44 -15.31 26.79 16.17
C ALA A 44 -14.64 28.11 16.57
N CYS A 45 -13.70 28.63 15.77
CA CYS A 45 -13.08 29.93 16.01
C CYS A 45 -14.09 31.09 16.03
N ARG A 46 -15.06 31.07 15.10
CA ARG A 46 -16.15 32.07 15.10
C ARG A 46 -17.09 31.91 16.30
N ALA A 47 -17.33 30.71 16.77
CA ALA A 47 -18.09 30.46 17.99
C ALA A 47 -17.33 31.05 19.21
N THR A 48 -16.04 30.87 19.29
CA THR A 48 -15.20 31.37 20.38
C THR A 48 -15.23 32.90 20.48
N THR A 49 -15.35 33.65 19.37
CA THR A 49 -15.50 35.11 19.44
C THR A 49 -16.79 35.57 20.09
N LYS A 50 -17.83 34.72 20.15
CA LYS A 50 -19.11 34.98 20.80
C LYS A 50 -19.18 34.45 22.23
N LEU A 51 -18.17 33.74 22.68
CA LEU A 51 -18.12 33.07 23.98
C LEU A 51 -18.15 34.10 25.11
N SER A 52 -17.38 35.21 24.99
CA SER A 52 -17.32 36.28 26.00
C SER A 52 -18.70 36.83 26.34
N THR A 53 -19.52 37.12 25.32
CA THR A 53 -20.89 37.66 25.54
C THR A 53 -21.76 36.71 26.36
N ILE A 54 -21.68 35.39 26.16
CA ILE A 54 -22.45 34.39 26.92
C ILE A 54 -21.93 34.28 28.35
N LEU A 55 -20.60 34.33 28.51
CA LEU A 55 -19.97 34.26 29.83
C LEU A 55 -20.22 35.52 30.64
N ASP A 56 -20.19 36.71 30.04
CA ASP A 56 -20.45 37.98 30.69
C ASP A 56 -21.91 38.06 31.19
N GLU A 57 -22.88 37.69 30.35
CA GLU A 57 -24.29 37.53 30.72
C GLU A 57 -24.46 36.54 31.89
N SER A 58 -23.75 35.40 31.85
CA SER A 58 -23.79 34.43 32.95
C SER A 58 -23.21 34.96 34.24
N LYS A 59 -22.08 35.71 34.21
CA LYS A 59 -21.47 36.32 35.35
C LYS A 59 -22.39 37.39 35.99
N GLU A 60 -23.00 38.23 35.18
CA GLU A 60 -23.94 39.25 35.66
C GLU A 60 -25.12 38.63 36.38
N ASN A 61 -25.71 37.52 35.82
CA ASN A 61 -26.78 36.80 36.49
C ASN A 61 -26.35 36.16 37.80
N VAL A 62 -25.15 35.56 37.87
CA VAL A 62 -24.57 34.96 39.08
C VAL A 62 -24.32 36.04 40.14
N GLU A 63 -23.74 37.18 39.75
CA GLU A 63 -23.53 38.30 40.70
C GLU A 63 -24.84 38.86 41.22
N THR A 64 -25.88 38.95 40.41
CA THR A 64 -27.20 39.40 40.82
C THR A 64 -27.81 38.45 41.84
N ILE A 65 -27.69 37.13 41.64
CA ILE A 65 -28.17 36.11 42.62
C ILE A 65 -27.42 36.22 43.93
N HIS A 66 -26.08 36.37 43.89
CA HIS A 66 -25.30 36.57 45.12
C HIS A 66 -25.66 37.84 45.88
N LYS A 67 -25.82 38.97 45.15
CA LYS A 67 -26.27 40.24 45.79
C LYS A 67 -27.63 40.07 46.43
N CYS A 68 -28.61 39.41 45.81
CA CYS A 68 -29.91 39.18 46.39
C CYS A 68 -29.86 38.21 47.58
N ALA A 69 -28.96 37.22 47.59
CA ALA A 69 -28.81 36.25 48.67
C ALA A 69 -28.11 36.84 49.90
N ASP A 70 -27.27 37.87 49.72
CA ASP A 70 -26.52 38.56 50.80
C ASP A 70 -27.22 39.80 51.32
N ASP A 71 -28.29 40.27 50.65
CA ASP A 71 -29.06 41.46 51.12
C ASP A 71 -29.92 41.10 52.36
N GLU A 72 -29.64 41.79 53.49
CA GLU A 72 -30.37 41.57 54.79
C GLU A 72 -31.87 41.88 54.66
N ASN A 73 -32.26 42.80 53.77
CA ASN A 73 -33.66 43.18 53.59
C ASN A 73 -34.45 42.15 52.75
N MET A 74 -33.76 41.20 52.12
CA MET A 74 -34.38 40.15 51.26
C MET A 74 -34.38 38.78 51.93
N LYS A 75 -33.80 38.58 53.12
CA LYS A 75 -33.67 37.28 53.79
C LYS A 75 -34.99 36.54 54.02
N ASP A 76 -36.09 37.30 54.26
CA ASP A 76 -37.41 36.71 54.44
C ASP A 76 -38.14 36.33 53.17
N LYS A 77 -37.67 36.84 52.01
CA LYS A 77 -38.31 36.61 50.71
C LYS A 77 -37.48 35.73 49.76
N TYR A 78 -36.16 35.62 49.98
CA TYR A 78 -35.23 34.89 49.15
C TYR A 78 -34.28 34.04 49.98
N SER A 79 -34.52 32.73 50.00
CA SER A 79 -33.75 31.82 50.85
C SER A 79 -32.42 31.42 50.18
N LYS A 80 -31.46 30.96 50.98
CA LYS A 80 -30.20 30.40 50.44
C LYS A 80 -30.42 29.17 49.54
N ASP A 81 -31.54 28.44 49.74
CA ASP A 81 -31.88 27.29 48.89
C ASP A 81 -32.50 27.73 47.57
N ASP A 82 -33.19 28.86 47.51
CA ASP A 82 -33.67 29.46 46.27
C ASP A 82 -32.48 29.99 45.43
N ALA A 83 -31.49 30.63 46.09
CA ALA A 83 -30.27 31.05 45.41
C ALA A 83 -29.50 29.89 44.79
N LYS A 84 -29.42 28.73 45.44
CA LYS A 84 -28.79 27.53 44.86
C LYS A 84 -29.54 27.02 43.66
N LYS A 85 -30.87 27.02 43.67
CA LYS A 85 -31.69 26.62 42.51
C LYS A 85 -31.51 27.56 41.32
N ASP A 86 -31.53 28.86 41.59
CA ASP A 86 -31.36 29.88 40.54
C ASP A 86 -29.96 29.81 39.93
N LEU A 87 -28.90 29.63 40.74
CA LEU A 87 -27.55 29.36 40.25
C LEU A 87 -27.49 28.12 39.38
N ALA A 88 -28.13 27.02 39.77
CA ALA A 88 -28.19 25.81 38.97
C ALA A 88 -28.88 26.06 37.62
N ILE A 89 -29.96 26.83 37.60
CA ILE A 89 -30.68 27.22 36.39
C ILE A 89 -29.77 28.05 35.46
N VAL A 90 -29.05 29.04 36.00
CA VAL A 90 -28.10 29.88 35.23
C VAL A 90 -27.01 29.04 34.63
N TYR A 91 -26.38 28.10 35.38
CA TYR A 91 -25.35 27.23 34.84
C TYR A 91 -25.86 26.28 33.75
N VAL A 92 -27.05 25.69 33.97
CA VAL A 92 -27.66 24.84 32.92
C VAL A 92 -27.98 25.65 31.68
N HIS A 93 -28.54 26.86 31.83
CA HIS A 93 -28.87 27.74 30.70
C HIS A 93 -27.63 28.17 29.92
N THR A 94 -26.56 28.53 30.65
CA THR A 94 -25.26 28.85 30.07
C THR A 94 -24.68 27.64 29.32
N GLY A 95 -24.71 26.45 29.92
CA GLY A 95 -24.29 25.22 29.30
C GLY A 95 -25.04 24.90 28.01
N VAL A 96 -26.37 25.09 28.00
CA VAL A 96 -27.19 24.91 26.78
C VAL A 96 -26.85 25.96 25.70
N LYS A 97 -26.62 27.23 26.06
CA LYS A 97 -26.18 28.27 25.13
C LYS A 97 -24.83 27.92 24.49
N LEU A 98 -23.88 27.46 25.29
CA LEU A 98 -22.56 27.03 24.84
C LEU A 98 -22.66 25.79 23.93
N ALA A 99 -23.45 24.81 24.31
CA ALA A 99 -23.68 23.62 23.50
C ALA A 99 -24.28 23.98 22.15
N LYS A 100 -25.28 24.86 22.09
CA LYS A 100 -25.87 25.35 20.84
C LYS A 100 -24.88 26.14 19.97
N LEU A 101 -23.99 26.89 20.60
CA LEU A 101 -22.97 27.69 19.91
C LEU A 101 -21.93 26.82 19.19
N TYR A 102 -21.50 25.75 19.84
CA TYR A 102 -20.47 24.85 19.30
C TYR A 102 -21.04 23.65 18.53
N ALA A 103 -22.32 23.33 18.68
CA ALA A 103 -22.95 22.15 18.05
C ALA A 103 -22.69 22.05 16.53
N PRO A 104 -22.80 23.13 15.72
CA PRO A 104 -22.55 23.01 14.27
C PRO A 104 -21.11 22.62 13.93
N SER A 105 -20.13 23.20 14.64
CA SER A 105 -18.71 22.88 14.42
C SER A 105 -18.40 21.46 14.87
N ILE A 106 -18.87 21.04 16.03
CA ILE A 106 -18.65 19.67 16.55
C ILE A 106 -19.30 18.65 15.63
N ALA A 107 -20.55 18.86 15.23
CA ALA A 107 -21.27 17.93 14.34
C ALA A 107 -20.52 17.78 12.99
N LEU A 108 -20.11 18.89 12.39
CA LEU A 108 -19.35 18.85 11.13
C LEU A 108 -17.99 18.17 11.30
N GLY A 109 -17.27 18.45 12.40
CA GLY A 109 -16.00 17.82 12.72
C GLY A 109 -16.11 16.30 12.87
N VAL A 110 -17.11 15.85 13.62
CA VAL A 110 -17.37 14.40 13.80
C VAL A 110 -17.69 13.72 12.49
N VAL A 111 -18.58 14.28 11.67
CA VAL A 111 -18.93 13.73 10.36
C VAL A 111 -17.69 13.67 9.44
N SER A 112 -16.87 14.73 9.44
CA SER A 112 -15.66 14.83 8.63
C SER A 112 -14.62 13.77 9.00
N ILE A 113 -14.33 13.62 10.29
CA ILE A 113 -13.38 12.61 10.80
C ILE A 113 -13.91 11.21 10.51
N THR A 114 -15.21 10.97 10.76
CA THR A 114 -15.84 9.68 10.46
C THR A 114 -15.72 9.34 8.96
N GLY A 115 -15.90 10.31 8.07
CA GLY A 115 -15.73 10.13 6.63
C GLY A 115 -14.31 9.68 6.27
N ILE A 116 -13.28 10.27 6.86
CA ILE A 116 -11.88 9.89 6.65
C ILE A 116 -11.62 8.46 7.15
N VAL A 117 -12.09 8.11 8.34
CA VAL A 117 -11.91 6.76 8.93
C VAL A 117 -12.60 5.70 8.07
N VAL A 118 -13.85 5.95 7.63
CA VAL A 118 -14.60 5.04 6.75
C VAL A 118 -13.88 4.86 5.41
N SER A 119 -13.35 5.95 4.83
CA SER A 119 -12.55 5.87 3.61
C SER A 119 -11.34 4.95 3.79
N HIS A 120 -10.58 5.13 4.88
CA HIS A 120 -9.42 4.31 5.18
C HIS A 120 -9.80 2.81 5.31
N ASP A 121 -10.87 2.49 6.01
CA ASP A 121 -11.34 1.11 6.15
C ASP A 121 -11.74 0.47 4.79
N ILE A 122 -12.40 1.24 3.92
CA ILE A 122 -12.75 0.78 2.57
C ILE A 122 -11.47 0.49 1.76
N MET A 123 -10.47 1.38 1.80
CA MET A 123 -9.20 1.20 1.07
C MET A 123 -8.44 -0.02 1.60
N ARG A 124 -8.36 -0.19 2.92
CA ARG A 124 -7.74 -1.33 3.56
C ARG A 124 -8.39 -2.67 3.16
N LYS A 125 -9.73 -2.72 3.14
CA LYS A 125 -10.47 -3.93 2.69
C LYS A 125 -10.20 -4.24 1.22
N ARG A 126 -10.09 -3.23 0.35
CA ARG A 126 -9.74 -3.42 -1.07
C ARG A 126 -8.34 -3.97 -1.23
N ASN A 127 -7.35 -3.42 -0.52
CA ASN A 127 -5.98 -3.88 -0.58
C ASN A 127 -5.87 -5.34 -0.13
N LYS A 128 -6.55 -5.71 0.98
CA LYS A 128 -6.60 -7.11 1.44
C LYS A 128 -7.23 -8.05 0.41
N ALA A 129 -8.30 -7.63 -0.26
CA ALA A 129 -8.92 -8.43 -1.31
C ALA A 129 -8.00 -8.63 -2.52
N ILE A 130 -7.24 -7.59 -2.92
CA ILE A 130 -6.25 -7.68 -3.99
C ILE A 130 -5.10 -8.61 -3.56
N ALA A 131 -4.56 -8.44 -2.35
CA ALA A 131 -3.50 -9.32 -1.83
C ALA A 131 -3.93 -10.79 -1.78
N ALA A 132 -5.17 -11.08 -1.34
CA ALA A 132 -5.71 -12.43 -1.34
C ALA A 132 -5.86 -13.00 -2.76
N ALA A 133 -6.28 -12.19 -3.74
CA ALA A 133 -6.38 -12.63 -5.14
C ALA A 133 -4.99 -12.97 -5.71
N TYR A 134 -3.96 -12.16 -5.42
CA TYR A 134 -2.57 -12.45 -5.81
C TYR A 134 -2.06 -13.74 -5.17
N ALA A 135 -2.28 -13.93 -3.87
CA ALA A 135 -1.89 -15.16 -3.18
C ALA A 135 -2.55 -16.41 -3.79
N THR A 136 -3.85 -16.32 -4.13
CA THR A 136 -4.57 -17.41 -4.79
C THR A 136 -4.01 -17.72 -6.18
N LEU A 137 -3.72 -16.67 -6.97
CA LEU A 137 -3.12 -16.83 -8.30
C LEU A 137 -1.71 -17.45 -8.20
N GLY A 138 -0.89 -16.97 -7.24
CA GLY A 138 0.44 -17.52 -6.99
C GLY A 138 0.40 -19.00 -6.60
N ALA A 139 -0.52 -19.38 -5.70
CA ALA A 139 -0.71 -20.76 -5.30
C ALA A 139 -1.15 -21.65 -6.48
N ALA A 140 -2.10 -21.19 -7.30
CA ALA A 140 -2.55 -21.91 -8.49
C ALA A 140 -1.41 -22.07 -9.53
N PHE A 141 -0.58 -21.05 -9.70
CA PHE A 141 0.58 -21.12 -10.59
C PHE A 141 1.65 -22.10 -10.06
N LYS A 142 1.92 -22.08 -8.74
CA LYS A 142 2.85 -23.02 -8.10
C LYS A 142 2.37 -24.47 -8.26
N GLU A 143 1.05 -24.73 -8.08
CA GLU A 143 0.45 -26.04 -8.31
C GLU A 143 0.54 -26.48 -9.78
N TYR A 144 0.27 -25.56 -10.73
CA TYR A 144 0.44 -25.83 -12.16
C TYR A 144 1.89 -26.22 -12.47
N ARG A 145 2.87 -25.46 -11.99
CA ARG A 145 4.29 -25.77 -12.16
C ARG A 145 4.67 -27.13 -11.56
N GLY A 146 4.16 -27.44 -10.38
CA GLY A 146 4.37 -28.74 -9.78
C GLY A 146 3.97 -29.90 -10.71
N ARG A 147 2.82 -29.77 -11.38
CA ARG A 147 2.36 -30.75 -12.38
C ARG A 147 3.24 -30.78 -13.63
N VAL A 148 3.80 -29.64 -14.05
CA VAL A 148 4.75 -29.59 -15.18
C VAL A 148 6.05 -30.31 -14.81
N VAL A 149 6.61 -30.04 -13.65
CA VAL A 149 7.83 -30.70 -13.15
C VAL A 149 7.63 -32.20 -12.97
N GLU A 150 6.50 -32.63 -12.39
CA GLU A 150 6.18 -34.03 -12.19
C GLU A 150 6.08 -34.78 -13.53
N ARG A 151 5.53 -34.15 -14.57
CA ARG A 151 5.27 -34.82 -15.85
C ARG A 151 6.45 -34.71 -16.83
N PHE A 152 7.19 -33.63 -16.82
CA PHE A 152 8.19 -33.30 -17.84
C PHE A 152 9.61 -33.12 -17.29
N GLY A 153 9.77 -33.02 -15.97
CA GLY A 153 11.06 -32.76 -15.31
C GLY A 153 11.38 -31.27 -15.13
N GLU A 154 12.37 -31.01 -14.28
CA GLU A 154 12.78 -29.62 -13.92
C GLU A 154 13.40 -28.86 -15.10
N GLU A 155 14.10 -29.55 -16.01
CA GLU A 155 14.75 -28.90 -17.16
C GLU A 155 13.72 -28.28 -18.10
N ILE A 156 12.65 -29.02 -18.39
CA ILE A 156 11.57 -28.52 -19.26
C ILE A 156 10.79 -27.40 -18.55
N ASP A 157 10.58 -27.47 -17.23
CA ASP A 157 10.00 -26.35 -16.48
C ASP A 157 10.84 -25.09 -16.60
N LYS A 158 12.18 -25.20 -16.53
CA LYS A 158 13.11 -24.09 -16.73
C LYS A 158 13.04 -23.53 -18.16
N GLU A 159 13.07 -24.42 -19.17
CA GLU A 159 12.93 -24.00 -20.57
C GLU A 159 11.63 -23.23 -20.82
N LEU A 160 10.51 -23.73 -20.32
CA LEU A 160 9.20 -23.08 -20.46
C LEU A 160 9.13 -21.76 -19.68
N ARG A 161 9.66 -21.74 -18.45
CA ARG A 161 9.63 -20.57 -17.56
C ARG A 161 10.45 -19.42 -18.11
N TYR A 162 11.64 -19.70 -18.58
CA TYR A 162 12.57 -18.69 -19.08
C TYR A 162 12.52 -18.53 -20.60
N ASN A 163 11.57 -19.20 -21.26
CA ASN A 163 11.40 -19.17 -22.72
C ASN A 163 12.71 -19.44 -23.45
N ILE A 164 13.43 -20.47 -23.00
CA ILE A 164 14.73 -20.85 -23.58
C ILE A 164 14.50 -21.40 -24.96
N LYS A 165 15.15 -20.82 -25.97
CA LYS A 165 15.05 -21.21 -27.35
C LYS A 165 16.41 -21.35 -27.98
N ALA A 166 16.59 -22.36 -28.86
CA ALA A 166 17.75 -22.49 -29.67
C ALA A 166 17.79 -21.41 -30.77
N LYS A 167 18.71 -20.48 -30.66
CA LYS A 167 18.97 -19.45 -31.69
C LYS A 167 20.24 -19.76 -32.44
N LYS A 168 20.23 -19.43 -33.76
CA LYS A 168 21.40 -19.56 -34.61
C LYS A 168 22.12 -18.23 -34.71
N PHE A 169 23.39 -18.23 -34.33
CA PHE A 169 24.29 -17.08 -34.44
C PHE A 169 25.35 -17.35 -35.50
N GLU A 170 25.79 -16.32 -36.22
CA GLU A 170 26.90 -16.38 -37.14
C GLU A 170 28.14 -15.82 -36.43
N GLU A 171 29.08 -16.69 -36.08
CA GLU A 171 30.36 -16.31 -35.51
C GLU A 171 31.42 -16.27 -36.63
N THR A 172 32.23 -15.20 -36.63
CA THR A 172 33.35 -15.10 -37.56
C THR A 172 34.58 -15.66 -36.87
N THR A 173 35.01 -16.86 -37.22
CA THR A 173 36.25 -17.48 -36.75
C THR A 173 37.33 -17.34 -37.79
N VAL A 174 38.54 -16.98 -37.36
CA VAL A 174 39.72 -16.96 -38.21
C VAL A 174 40.31 -18.37 -38.27
N ASP A 175 40.40 -18.94 -39.45
CA ASP A 175 41.00 -20.27 -39.63
C ASP A 175 42.51 -20.20 -39.31
N PRO A 176 43.00 -21.02 -38.33
CA PRO A 176 44.37 -20.94 -37.85
C PRO A 176 45.43 -21.30 -38.93
N GLU A 177 45.04 -22.06 -39.94
CA GLU A 177 45.99 -22.49 -41.02
C GLU A 177 46.00 -21.54 -42.23
N SER A 178 44.88 -20.91 -42.54
CA SER A 178 44.76 -20.07 -43.75
C SER A 178 44.64 -18.57 -43.46
N GLY A 179 44.44 -18.15 -42.23
CA GLY A 179 44.26 -16.73 -41.80
C GLY A 179 43.02 -16.08 -42.40
N LYS A 180 42.10 -16.85 -43.00
CA LYS A 180 40.86 -16.35 -43.62
C LYS A 180 39.71 -16.41 -42.64
N GLU A 181 38.89 -15.34 -42.64
CA GLU A 181 37.64 -15.31 -41.89
C GLU A 181 36.65 -16.31 -42.46
N LYS A 182 36.13 -17.20 -41.59
CA LYS A 182 35.10 -18.17 -41.93
C LYS A 182 33.88 -17.91 -41.00
N LYS A 183 32.72 -17.71 -41.61
CA LYS A 183 31.46 -17.63 -40.87
C LYS A 183 31.01 -19.04 -40.49
N VAL A 184 30.98 -19.30 -39.18
CA VAL A 184 30.46 -20.56 -38.62
C VAL A 184 29.11 -20.26 -38.00
N LYS A 185 28.12 -21.10 -38.30
CA LYS A 185 26.80 -21.01 -37.66
C LYS A 185 26.81 -21.88 -36.41
N SER A 186 26.73 -21.24 -35.24
CA SER A 186 26.51 -21.91 -33.96
C SER A 186 25.04 -21.86 -33.57
N THR A 187 24.59 -22.90 -32.86
CA THR A 187 23.24 -22.92 -32.27
C THR A 187 23.37 -22.89 -30.74
N VAL A 188 22.90 -21.82 -30.14
CA VAL A 188 23.02 -21.59 -28.70
C VAL A 188 21.63 -21.45 -28.07
N ASN A 189 21.43 -22.06 -26.92
CA ASN A 189 20.21 -21.92 -26.15
C ASN A 189 20.23 -20.57 -25.43
N VAL A 190 19.26 -19.70 -25.71
CA VAL A 190 19.14 -18.35 -25.20
C VAL A 190 17.84 -18.22 -24.42
N ALA A 191 17.92 -17.66 -23.22
CA ALA A 191 16.75 -17.32 -22.42
C ALA A 191 16.15 -15.98 -22.84
N GLU A 192 14.83 -15.95 -23.02
CA GLU A 192 14.04 -14.75 -23.28
C GLU A 192 12.87 -14.66 -22.29
N PRO A 193 13.15 -14.51 -20.99
CA PRO A 193 12.09 -14.43 -19.98
C PRO A 193 11.30 -13.13 -20.11
N SER A 194 10.07 -13.15 -19.63
CA SER A 194 9.35 -11.90 -19.33
C SER A 194 9.98 -11.26 -18.11
N LEU A 195 10.68 -10.15 -18.31
CA LEU A 195 11.31 -9.41 -17.21
C LEU A 195 10.25 -8.60 -16.45
N ASP A 196 10.19 -8.83 -15.16
CA ASP A 196 9.33 -8.13 -14.20
C ASP A 196 10.09 -7.92 -12.88
N ASP A 197 9.42 -7.50 -11.81
CA ASP A 197 10.03 -7.32 -10.49
C ASP A 197 10.53 -8.63 -9.86
N TYR A 198 10.08 -9.79 -10.33
CA TYR A 198 10.51 -11.10 -9.82
C TYR A 198 11.57 -11.75 -10.68
N THR A 199 11.67 -11.34 -11.95
CA THR A 199 12.57 -11.95 -12.95
C THR A 199 13.37 -10.86 -13.63
N LEU A 200 14.67 -10.81 -13.36
CA LEU A 200 15.58 -9.81 -13.93
C LEU A 200 17.00 -10.35 -14.05
N TYR A 201 17.80 -9.74 -14.90
CA TYR A 201 19.22 -10.05 -15.01
C TYR A 201 20.03 -9.28 -13.96
N PHE A 202 21.05 -9.97 -13.43
CA PHE A 202 22.09 -9.32 -12.64
C PHE A 202 23.24 -8.97 -13.57
N ASP A 203 23.26 -7.74 -14.02
CA ASP A 203 24.15 -7.22 -15.05
C ASP A 203 24.71 -5.84 -14.65
N GLU A 204 25.38 -5.18 -15.56
CA GLU A 204 26.02 -3.88 -15.36
C GLU A 204 25.06 -2.75 -14.91
N ALA A 205 23.74 -2.91 -15.08
CA ALA A 205 22.74 -1.98 -14.56
C ALA A 205 22.61 -2.07 -13.03
N CYS A 206 23.10 -3.15 -12.42
CA CYS A 206 23.17 -3.36 -10.98
C CYS A 206 24.49 -2.78 -10.45
N LYS A 207 24.43 -1.83 -9.52
CA LYS A 207 25.63 -1.14 -8.98
C LYS A 207 26.69 -2.05 -8.39
N ASN A 208 26.29 -3.23 -7.91
CA ASN A 208 27.14 -4.18 -7.22
C ASN A 208 27.55 -5.35 -8.13
N SER A 209 27.27 -5.25 -9.44
CA SER A 209 27.73 -6.20 -10.46
C SER A 209 29.19 -5.91 -10.84
N GLU A 210 29.96 -6.96 -11.04
CA GLU A 210 31.35 -6.94 -11.50
C GLU A 210 31.47 -7.71 -12.83
N GLU A 211 32.59 -7.55 -13.53
CA GLU A 211 32.84 -8.28 -14.79
C GLU A 211 32.97 -9.80 -14.58
N SER A 212 33.37 -10.24 -13.40
CA SER A 212 33.56 -11.65 -13.08
C SER A 212 32.25 -12.35 -12.75
N MET A 213 31.86 -13.31 -13.58
CA MET A 213 30.68 -14.16 -13.37
C MET A 213 30.74 -14.93 -12.04
N ASP A 214 31.88 -15.52 -11.71
CA ASP A 214 32.08 -16.28 -10.48
C ASP A 214 31.96 -15.38 -9.23
N TYR A 215 32.50 -14.17 -9.30
CA TYR A 215 32.36 -13.18 -8.24
C TYR A 215 30.88 -12.81 -8.03
N ASN A 216 30.17 -12.53 -9.11
CA ASN A 216 28.75 -12.20 -9.08
C ASN A 216 27.89 -13.33 -8.46
N LEU A 217 28.17 -14.58 -8.82
CA LEU A 217 27.50 -15.74 -8.24
C LEU A 217 27.78 -15.90 -6.75
N MET A 218 29.05 -15.72 -6.34
CA MET A 218 29.42 -15.76 -4.93
C MET A 218 28.77 -14.61 -4.14
N PHE A 219 28.76 -13.40 -4.71
CA PHE A 219 28.10 -12.24 -4.13
C PHE A 219 26.60 -12.50 -3.93
N LEU A 220 25.89 -12.96 -4.97
CA LEU A 220 24.45 -13.26 -4.91
C LEU A 220 24.14 -14.32 -3.85
N ARG A 221 24.93 -15.38 -3.75
CA ARG A 221 24.78 -16.42 -2.69
C ARG A 221 24.97 -15.84 -1.29
N SER A 222 25.97 -14.98 -1.10
CA SER A 222 26.21 -14.28 0.17
C SER A 222 25.03 -13.38 0.54
N GLN A 223 24.52 -12.59 -0.40
CA GLN A 223 23.36 -11.72 -0.17
C GLN A 223 22.08 -12.52 0.10
N GLN A 224 21.89 -13.65 -0.55
CA GLN A 224 20.74 -14.53 -0.28
C GLN A 224 20.81 -15.10 1.14
N GLN A 225 21.99 -15.47 1.62
CA GLN A 225 22.17 -15.93 3.01
C GLN A 225 21.84 -14.82 4.02
N LEU A 226 22.37 -13.61 3.80
CA LEU A 226 22.07 -12.46 4.66
C LEU A 226 20.56 -12.11 4.64
N ALA A 227 19.92 -12.20 3.49
CA ALA A 227 18.48 -12.00 3.37
C ALA A 227 17.69 -13.02 4.19
N ASN A 228 18.09 -14.30 4.17
CA ASN A 228 17.47 -15.34 4.97
C ASN A 228 17.67 -15.14 6.47
N ASP A 229 18.85 -14.69 6.89
CA ASP A 229 19.13 -14.38 8.29
C ASP A 229 18.28 -13.20 8.77
N LYS A 230 18.16 -12.14 7.95
CA LYS A 230 17.31 -10.98 8.23
C LYS A 230 15.83 -11.37 8.28
N LEU A 231 15.34 -12.18 7.32
CA LEU A 231 13.97 -12.67 7.30
C LEU A 231 13.61 -13.42 8.59
N LYS A 232 14.52 -14.28 9.10
CA LYS A 232 14.32 -15.00 10.37
C LYS A 232 14.36 -14.10 11.59
N ALA A 233 15.23 -13.07 11.58
CA ALA A 233 15.38 -12.15 12.69
C ALA A 233 14.21 -11.20 12.83
N ASP A 234 13.74 -10.61 11.71
CA ASP A 234 12.71 -9.57 11.67
C ASP A 234 11.30 -10.14 11.50
N GLY A 235 11.18 -11.40 11.07
CA GLY A 235 9.90 -12.05 10.77
C GLY A 235 9.31 -11.69 9.40
N TYR A 236 9.86 -10.70 8.71
CA TYR A 236 9.48 -10.28 7.36
C TYR A 236 10.66 -9.62 6.64
N LEU A 237 10.58 -9.58 5.31
CA LEU A 237 11.57 -8.91 4.46
C LEU A 237 10.90 -8.41 3.18
N PHE A 238 11.14 -7.16 2.81
CA PHE A 238 10.66 -6.61 1.55
C PHE A 238 11.62 -6.89 0.39
N LEU A 239 11.09 -7.06 -0.81
CA LEU A 239 11.88 -7.18 -2.03
C LEU A 239 12.74 -5.93 -2.28
N SER A 240 12.26 -4.75 -1.86
CA SER A 240 13.03 -3.50 -1.91
C SER A 240 14.32 -3.51 -1.08
N ASP A 241 14.35 -4.27 0.03
CA ASP A 241 15.55 -4.40 0.85
C ASP A 241 16.62 -5.24 0.15
N ILE A 242 16.16 -6.28 -0.57
CA ILE A 242 17.03 -7.10 -1.43
C ILE A 242 17.57 -6.27 -2.60
N TYR A 243 16.72 -5.46 -3.23
CA TYR A 243 17.13 -4.57 -4.31
C TYR A 243 18.22 -3.59 -3.87
N ASP A 244 18.10 -3.02 -2.66
CA ASP A 244 19.17 -2.18 -2.08
C ASP A 244 20.47 -2.95 -1.92
N ALA A 245 20.40 -4.17 -1.37
CA ALA A 245 21.58 -5.00 -1.13
C ALA A 245 22.28 -5.41 -2.45
N LEU A 246 21.51 -5.63 -3.50
CA LEU A 246 22.02 -5.99 -4.84
C LEU A 246 22.38 -4.77 -5.70
N GLY A 247 22.07 -3.54 -5.26
CA GLY A 247 22.30 -2.33 -6.04
C GLY A 247 21.31 -2.15 -7.20
N ILE A 248 20.13 -2.76 -7.10
CA ILE A 248 19.05 -2.69 -8.08
C ILE A 248 18.14 -1.50 -7.76
N LYS A 249 17.62 -0.85 -8.79
CA LYS A 249 16.69 0.27 -8.62
C LYS A 249 15.34 -0.23 -8.09
N LYS A 250 14.89 0.35 -6.96
CA LYS A 250 13.57 0.04 -6.39
C LYS A 250 12.42 0.39 -7.30
N THR A 251 11.42 -0.48 -7.34
CA THR A 251 10.14 -0.24 -8.00
C THR A 251 9.04 0.01 -6.96
N LYS A 252 7.88 0.48 -7.42
CA LYS A 252 6.71 0.63 -6.53
C LYS A 252 6.23 -0.73 -6.01
N MET A 253 6.36 -1.77 -6.81
CA MET A 253 5.94 -3.12 -6.45
C MET A 253 6.91 -3.75 -5.45
N SER A 254 8.23 -3.58 -5.63
CA SER A 254 9.23 -4.11 -4.70
C SER A 254 9.08 -3.58 -3.26
N GLN A 255 8.46 -2.41 -3.06
CA GLN A 255 8.20 -1.84 -1.74
C GLN A 255 6.99 -2.44 -1.01
N ALA A 256 6.14 -3.19 -1.71
CA ALA A 256 4.94 -3.80 -1.15
C ALA A 256 5.03 -5.33 -1.06
N VAL A 257 5.90 -5.91 -1.88
CA VAL A 257 6.10 -7.35 -2.05
C VAL A 257 7.28 -7.81 -1.20
N GLY A 258 7.23 -9.06 -0.71
CA GLY A 258 8.32 -9.62 0.08
C GLY A 258 8.02 -11.02 0.61
N TRP A 259 8.62 -11.36 1.74
CA TRP A 259 8.51 -12.65 2.42
C TRP A 259 8.07 -12.46 3.86
N ILE A 260 7.36 -13.46 4.40
CA ILE A 260 7.00 -13.53 5.81
C ILE A 260 7.54 -14.85 6.37
N TYR A 261 8.24 -14.76 7.49
CA TYR A 261 8.70 -15.91 8.24
C TYR A 261 7.69 -16.29 9.33
N LYS A 262 7.27 -17.55 9.34
CA LYS A 262 6.42 -18.12 10.39
C LYS A 262 7.05 -19.41 10.90
N PRO A 263 7.48 -19.47 12.17
CA PRO A 263 8.13 -20.66 12.73
C PRO A 263 7.31 -21.95 12.59
N ASP A 264 5.98 -21.83 12.69
CA ASP A 264 5.02 -22.95 12.58
C ASP A 264 4.67 -23.33 11.13
N GLY A 265 5.35 -22.75 10.16
CA GLY A 265 5.11 -22.90 8.74
C GLY A 265 4.25 -21.80 8.13
N ASN A 266 4.67 -21.32 6.97
CA ASN A 266 3.92 -20.33 6.19
C ASN A 266 3.07 -21.03 5.13
N LYS A 267 1.75 -20.99 5.28
CA LYS A 267 0.83 -21.61 4.30
C LYS A 267 0.82 -20.89 2.94
N ASN A 268 1.25 -19.64 2.92
CA ASN A 268 1.18 -18.77 1.73
C ASN A 268 2.56 -18.47 1.15
N GLY A 269 3.65 -19.05 1.69
CA GLY A 269 5.02 -18.78 1.26
C GLY A 269 6.00 -19.87 1.68
N ASP A 270 7.24 -19.69 1.30
CA ASP A 270 8.29 -20.71 1.46
C ASP A 270 9.09 -20.60 2.77
N ASN A 271 8.88 -19.56 3.58
CA ASN A 271 9.66 -19.26 4.81
C ASN A 271 11.17 -19.02 4.58
N PHE A 272 11.58 -18.86 3.34
CA PHE A 272 12.95 -18.56 2.96
C PHE A 272 13.00 -17.72 1.70
N VAL A 273 14.12 -17.02 1.54
CA VAL A 273 14.43 -16.22 0.35
C VAL A 273 15.27 -17.07 -0.59
N ASP A 274 14.84 -17.17 -1.84
CA ASP A 274 15.62 -17.72 -2.94
C ASP A 274 15.65 -16.72 -4.10
N PHE A 275 16.85 -16.41 -4.56
CA PHE A 275 17.02 -15.53 -5.72
C PHE A 275 16.80 -16.27 -7.04
N GLY A 276 16.69 -17.60 -7.02
CA GLY A 276 16.45 -18.42 -8.19
C GLY A 276 17.49 -18.18 -9.30
N THR A 277 18.76 -18.04 -8.92
CA THR A 277 19.86 -17.70 -9.84
C THR A 277 20.13 -18.81 -10.85
N VAL A 278 20.14 -18.45 -12.14
CA VAL A 278 20.47 -19.36 -13.26
C VAL A 278 21.44 -18.65 -14.19
N VAL A 279 22.57 -19.30 -14.48
CA VAL A 279 23.49 -18.87 -15.54
C VAL A 279 22.89 -19.29 -16.87
N THR A 280 22.74 -18.35 -17.79
CA THR A 280 22.12 -18.56 -19.10
C THR A 280 22.71 -17.61 -20.12
N ASN A 281 22.46 -17.87 -21.40
CA ASN A 281 22.82 -16.93 -22.47
C ASN A 281 21.68 -15.95 -22.72
N ARG A 282 22.02 -14.68 -22.86
CA ARG A 282 21.12 -13.58 -23.25
C ARG A 282 21.47 -13.14 -24.67
N ALA A 283 20.48 -12.95 -25.51
CA ALA A 283 20.71 -12.40 -26.86
C ALA A 283 21.05 -10.91 -26.77
N THR A 284 22.06 -10.50 -27.51
CA THR A 284 22.47 -9.11 -27.73
C THR A 284 22.38 -8.77 -29.22
N ASP A 285 22.53 -7.49 -29.58
CA ASP A 285 22.49 -7.06 -30.98
C ASP A 285 23.63 -7.67 -31.79
N ASP A 286 24.78 -7.94 -31.13
CA ASP A 286 26.00 -8.46 -31.80
C ASP A 286 26.18 -9.99 -31.62
N GLY A 287 25.24 -10.68 -30.92
CA GLY A 287 25.36 -12.11 -30.69
C GLY A 287 24.65 -12.58 -29.42
N TYR A 288 25.39 -13.17 -28.51
CA TYR A 288 24.91 -13.57 -27.18
C TYR A 288 26.00 -13.36 -26.14
N GLU A 289 25.57 -13.15 -24.89
CA GLU A 289 26.44 -13.04 -23.73
C GLU A 289 25.97 -13.96 -22.61
N GLU A 290 26.92 -14.46 -21.81
CA GLU A 290 26.58 -15.19 -20.60
C GLU A 290 26.08 -14.21 -19.51
N ALA A 291 24.93 -14.50 -18.94
CA ALA A 291 24.28 -13.62 -17.96
C ALA A 291 23.67 -14.40 -16.82
N ILE A 292 23.55 -13.76 -15.64
CA ILE A 292 22.87 -14.35 -14.49
C ILE A 292 21.43 -13.85 -14.50
N LEU A 293 20.51 -14.79 -14.68
CA LEU A 293 19.06 -14.55 -14.55
C LEU A 293 18.66 -14.86 -13.10
N MET A 294 17.97 -13.92 -12.46
CA MET A 294 17.37 -14.11 -11.13
C MET A 294 15.86 -14.22 -11.25
N ASN A 295 15.25 -15.03 -10.39
CA ASN A 295 13.80 -15.13 -10.27
C ASN A 295 13.41 -15.38 -8.83
N PHE A 296 13.05 -14.30 -8.13
CA PHE A 296 12.77 -14.32 -6.71
C PHE A 296 11.49 -15.10 -6.37
N ASN A 297 11.54 -15.92 -5.30
CA ASN A 297 10.40 -16.69 -4.79
C ASN A 297 9.50 -15.89 -3.84
N ALA A 298 9.34 -14.58 -4.04
CA ALA A 298 8.58 -13.73 -3.12
C ALA A 298 7.13 -14.21 -2.91
N ASP A 299 6.65 -14.08 -1.65
CA ASP A 299 5.29 -14.52 -1.25
C ASP A 299 4.19 -13.62 -1.84
N GLY A 300 4.53 -12.44 -2.34
CA GLY A 300 3.61 -11.44 -2.85
C GLY A 300 3.47 -10.22 -1.93
N PRO A 301 2.38 -9.45 -2.02
CA PRO A 301 2.15 -8.27 -1.17
C PRO A 301 2.03 -8.65 0.31
N ILE A 302 2.94 -8.12 1.15
CA ILE A 302 3.02 -8.45 2.57
C ILE A 302 2.59 -7.32 3.52
N LEU A 303 2.39 -6.09 3.02
CA LEU A 303 2.07 -4.91 3.84
C LEU A 303 0.90 -5.09 4.81
N ASP A 304 -0.14 -5.84 4.42
CA ASP A 304 -1.31 -6.08 5.25
C ASP A 304 -1.20 -7.37 6.12
N LEU A 305 -0.06 -8.06 6.03
CA LEU A 305 0.19 -9.33 6.71
C LEU A 305 1.19 -9.23 7.87
N ILE A 306 1.87 -8.09 7.97
CA ILE A 306 2.86 -7.73 8.99
C ILE A 306 2.16 -7.21 10.26
#